data_a17cc8b010db7d7326e1855e14862072
#
_entry.id   a17cc8b010db7d7326e1855e14862072
#
_cell.length_a   1.000
_cell.length_b   1.000
_cell.length_c   1.000
_cell.angle_alpha   90.00
_cell.angle_beta   90.00
_cell.angle_gamma   90.00
#
_symmetry.space_group_name_H-M   'P 1'
#
loop_
_entity.id
_entity.type
_entity.pdbx_description
1 polymer ?
#
loop_
_entity_poly.entity_id
_entity_poly.type
_entity_poly.pdbx_seq_one_letter_code
_entity_poly.pdbx_strand_id
1 'polypeptide(L)'
;MISLKILPHVGARAKRKIYKQRGDSMERYSVVFSSSMGNTKLLADAIDEALPKENRDYFGEITPEMPESEMLYVGFWTDRGNADKTALEFLQRLKNKKVFLFGTAGFGGSEDYFKKILANAESALDGSNTVVGEFMCQGKMPQAVRERYMSMKAQPNPPANLDMLIENFDRALSHPDAEDLERLKKTVLK
;
A
#
# COMPACT_ATOMS: atom_id res chain seq x y z
N MET A 1 11.81 57.01 -0.15
CA MET A 1 11.44 55.96 0.82
C MET A 1 10.45 55.03 0.13
N ILE A 2 10.90 53.90 -0.35
CA ILE A 2 10.07 52.88 -1.04
C ILE A 2 9.74 51.80 -0.01
N SER A 3 8.45 51.71 0.36
CA SER A 3 7.96 50.75 1.35
C SER A 3 7.83 49.36 0.72
N LEU A 4 8.64 48.43 1.18
CA LEU A 4 8.62 47.01 0.77
C LEU A 4 7.42 46.34 1.44
N LYS A 5 6.35 46.05 0.70
CA LYS A 5 5.23 45.22 1.19
C LYS A 5 5.65 43.75 1.13
N ILE A 6 5.80 43.17 2.31
CA ILE A 6 5.99 41.73 2.49
C ILE A 6 4.68 41.00 2.14
N LEU A 7 4.69 40.15 1.14
CA LEU A 7 3.58 39.25 0.78
C LEU A 7 3.48 38.10 1.80
N PRO A 8 2.31 37.78 2.32
CA PRO A 8 2.14 36.67 3.26
C PRO A 8 2.14 35.32 2.55
N HIS A 9 2.75 34.34 3.19
CA HIS A 9 2.80 32.94 2.82
C HIS A 9 1.43 32.35 2.42
N VAL A 10 1.23 32.05 1.14
CA VAL A 10 0.03 31.45 0.56
C VAL A 10 0.20 29.91 0.51
N GLY A 11 0.37 29.24 1.64
CA GLY A 11 0.58 27.80 1.62
C GLY A 11 -0.52 26.98 2.33
N ALA A 12 -0.95 27.43 3.52
CA ALA A 12 -1.84 26.64 4.38
C ALA A 12 -3.34 26.97 4.19
N ARG A 13 -3.67 28.19 3.75
CA ARG A 13 -5.07 28.64 3.60
C ARG A 13 -5.75 28.13 2.32
N ALA A 14 -5.00 27.88 1.25
CA ALA A 14 -5.56 27.37 -0.01
C ALA A 14 -6.02 25.91 0.09
N LYS A 15 -5.25 25.05 0.79
CA LYS A 15 -5.63 23.65 1.03
C LYS A 15 -6.90 23.56 1.90
N ARG A 16 -7.04 24.39 2.94
CA ARG A 16 -8.24 24.46 3.78
C ARG A 16 -9.52 24.88 3.03
N LYS A 17 -9.40 25.66 1.94
CA LYS A 17 -10.55 26.17 1.18
C LYS A 17 -11.15 25.11 0.23
N ILE A 18 -10.34 24.18 -0.28
CA ILE A 18 -10.79 23.09 -1.17
C ILE A 18 -11.61 22.06 -0.39
N TYR A 19 -11.20 21.72 0.83
CA TYR A 19 -11.90 20.74 1.67
C TYR A 19 -13.19 21.32 2.31
N LYS A 20 -13.26 22.61 2.55
CA LYS A 20 -14.44 23.27 3.17
C LYS A 20 -15.64 23.44 2.23
N GLN A 21 -15.47 23.26 0.90
CA GLN A 21 -16.57 23.39 -0.08
C GLN A 21 -17.41 22.12 -0.28
N ARG A 22 -17.03 20.95 0.28
CA ARG A 22 -17.80 19.70 0.16
C ARG A 22 -18.66 19.33 1.36
N GLY A 23 -18.70 20.14 2.41
CA GLY A 23 -19.63 19.92 3.55
C GLY A 23 -19.37 18.65 4.37
N ASP A 24 -18.41 17.78 3.98
CA ASP A 24 -18.02 16.61 4.75
C ASP A 24 -16.76 16.94 5.56
N SER A 25 -16.85 16.83 6.87
CA SER A 25 -15.66 16.64 7.70
C SER A 25 -15.01 15.34 7.20
N MET A 26 -13.76 15.42 6.78
CA MET A 26 -13.05 14.23 6.31
C MET A 26 -13.16 13.14 7.38
N GLU A 27 -13.65 11.96 6.97
CA GLU A 27 -13.90 10.82 7.85
C GLU A 27 -12.62 10.44 8.61
N ARG A 28 -12.74 10.03 9.85
CA ARG A 28 -11.61 9.52 10.63
C ARG A 28 -11.13 8.22 10.05
N TYR A 29 -9.82 8.04 9.98
CA TYR A 29 -9.23 6.88 9.36
C TYR A 29 -8.09 6.26 10.18
N SER A 30 -7.82 4.99 9.91
CA SER A 30 -6.61 4.30 10.37
C SER A 30 -5.85 3.69 9.22
N VAL A 31 -4.53 3.67 9.33
CA VAL A 31 -3.63 2.97 8.42
C VAL A 31 -2.99 1.81 9.19
N VAL A 32 -3.32 0.60 8.79
CA VAL A 32 -2.80 -0.64 9.39
C VAL A 32 -2.10 -1.46 8.32
N PHE A 33 -0.98 -2.08 8.64
CA PHE A 33 -0.26 -2.86 7.64
C PHE A 33 0.53 -4.02 8.24
N SER A 34 0.79 -5.01 7.38
CA SER A 34 1.82 -6.04 7.59
C SER A 34 2.95 -5.82 6.60
N SER A 35 4.20 -5.84 7.05
CA SER A 35 5.36 -5.58 6.20
C SER A 35 6.57 -6.42 6.58
N SER A 36 6.98 -7.33 5.70
CA SER A 36 8.13 -8.21 5.91
C SER A 36 9.48 -7.55 5.60
N MET A 37 9.56 -6.81 4.48
CA MET A 37 10.79 -6.19 3.96
C MET A 37 10.77 -4.66 3.98
N GLY A 38 9.78 -4.06 4.62
CA GLY A 38 9.57 -2.62 4.65
C GLY A 38 8.84 -2.05 3.41
N ASN A 39 8.58 -2.83 2.37
CA ASN A 39 7.94 -2.33 1.15
C ASN A 39 6.52 -1.81 1.41
N THR A 40 5.69 -2.60 2.09
CA THR A 40 4.31 -2.19 2.44
C THR A 40 4.31 -0.99 3.39
N LYS A 41 5.31 -0.91 4.29
CA LYS A 41 5.49 0.25 5.16
C LYS A 41 5.75 1.53 4.37
N LEU A 42 6.56 1.49 3.31
CA LEU A 42 6.78 2.66 2.43
C LEU A 42 5.47 3.15 1.81
N LEU A 43 4.58 2.23 1.40
CA LEU A 43 3.24 2.61 0.91
C LEU A 43 2.39 3.23 2.02
N ALA A 44 2.41 2.64 3.23
CA ALA A 44 1.69 3.19 4.39
C ALA A 44 2.17 4.60 4.73
N ASP A 45 3.50 4.84 4.75
CA ASP A 45 4.09 6.15 4.98
C ASP A 45 3.61 7.16 3.92
N ALA A 46 3.54 6.76 2.64
CA ALA A 46 3.05 7.62 1.56
C ALA A 46 1.55 7.96 1.70
N ILE A 47 0.72 7.04 2.18
CA ILE A 47 -0.69 7.30 2.51
C ILE A 47 -0.77 8.33 3.64
N ASP A 48 0.01 8.13 4.71
CA ASP A 48 0.06 9.04 5.85
C ASP A 48 0.53 10.46 5.50
N GLU A 49 1.44 10.57 4.54
CA GLU A 49 1.87 11.87 4.01
C GLU A 49 0.80 12.56 3.17
N ALA A 50 -0.03 11.79 2.46
CA ALA A 50 -1.05 12.33 1.56
C ALA A 50 -2.31 12.79 2.30
N LEU A 51 -2.66 12.17 3.43
CA LEU A 51 -3.90 12.40 4.16
C LEU A 51 -3.70 13.35 5.35
N PRO A 52 -4.76 14.10 5.77
CA PRO A 52 -4.73 14.99 6.93
C PRO A 52 -4.52 14.21 8.23
N LYS A 53 -3.42 14.47 8.91
CA LYS A 53 -3.02 13.75 10.15
C LYS A 53 -3.98 13.99 11.32
N GLU A 54 -4.68 15.09 11.34
CA GLU A 54 -5.71 15.42 12.33
C GLU A 54 -6.93 14.49 12.30
N ASN A 55 -7.12 13.76 11.19
CA ASN A 55 -8.21 12.79 11.02
C ASN A 55 -7.76 11.35 11.25
N ARG A 56 -6.47 11.13 11.51
CA ARG A 56 -5.91 9.79 11.71
C ARG A 56 -6.07 9.33 13.15
N ASP A 57 -6.71 8.18 13.36
CA ASP A 57 -6.83 7.52 14.66
C ASP A 57 -5.63 6.63 14.97
N TYR A 58 -5.17 5.87 13.97
CA TYR A 58 -4.06 4.94 14.15
C TYR A 58 -3.18 4.88 12.90
N PHE A 59 -1.89 4.69 13.12
CA PHE A 59 -0.92 4.36 12.08
C PHE A 59 0.09 3.36 12.64
N GLY A 60 0.18 2.17 12.06
CA GLY A 60 1.13 1.16 12.50
C GLY A 60 0.88 -0.22 11.93
N GLU A 61 1.67 -1.17 12.42
CA GLU A 61 1.47 -2.57 12.09
C GLU A 61 0.13 -3.09 12.62
N ILE A 62 -0.38 -4.14 11.97
CA ILE A 62 -1.60 -4.84 12.40
C ILE A 62 -1.39 -5.41 13.79
N THR A 63 -2.29 -5.07 14.72
CA THR A 63 -2.33 -5.57 16.09
C THR A 63 -3.61 -6.38 16.32
N PRO A 64 -3.71 -7.13 17.43
CA PRO A 64 -4.95 -7.81 17.81
C PRO A 64 -6.13 -6.86 18.03
N GLU A 65 -5.87 -5.61 18.46
CA GLU A 65 -6.88 -4.58 18.67
C GLU A 65 -7.41 -4.09 17.32
N MET A 66 -8.73 -3.86 17.27
CA MET A 66 -9.39 -3.34 16.08
C MET A 66 -9.48 -1.82 16.15
N PRO A 67 -9.04 -1.09 15.10
CA PRO A 67 -9.25 0.35 15.03
C PRO A 67 -10.74 0.70 15.04
N GLU A 68 -11.10 1.76 15.75
CA GLU A 68 -12.49 2.23 15.83
C GLU A 68 -12.94 2.94 14.53
N SER A 69 -12.02 3.53 13.77
CA SER A 69 -12.30 4.25 12.52
C SER A 69 -13.17 3.44 11.57
N GLU A 70 -14.12 4.10 10.92
CA GLU A 70 -14.92 3.49 9.86
C GLU A 70 -14.11 3.26 8.59
N MET A 71 -13.19 4.19 8.27
CA MET A 71 -12.29 4.10 7.12
C MET A 71 -10.96 3.47 7.50
N LEU A 72 -10.61 2.36 6.85
CA LEU A 72 -9.36 1.64 7.08
C LEU A 72 -8.55 1.52 5.79
N TYR A 73 -7.30 1.94 5.84
CA TYR A 73 -6.28 1.61 4.83
C TYR A 73 -5.54 0.38 5.32
N VAL A 74 -5.71 -0.75 4.64
CA VAL A 74 -5.16 -2.05 5.06
C VAL A 74 -4.07 -2.49 4.10
N GLY A 75 -2.84 -2.56 4.60
CA GLY A 75 -1.64 -2.90 3.85
C GLY A 75 -1.16 -4.33 4.08
N PHE A 76 -0.71 -5.00 3.01
CA PHE A 76 -0.18 -6.36 3.07
C PHE A 76 1.00 -6.56 2.11
N TRP A 77 1.83 -7.54 2.40
CA TRP A 77 2.77 -8.09 1.43
C TRP A 77 2.22 -9.40 0.87
N THR A 78 2.63 -9.74 -0.35
CA THR A 78 2.11 -10.94 -1.02
C THR A 78 2.86 -12.19 -0.59
N ASP A 79 2.14 -13.15 -0.03
CA ASP A 79 2.59 -14.52 0.18
C ASP A 79 1.80 -15.48 -0.73
N ARG A 80 2.52 -16.20 -1.62
CA ARG A 80 1.96 -17.23 -2.50
C ARG A 80 0.71 -16.80 -3.29
N GLY A 81 0.68 -15.55 -3.74
CA GLY A 81 -0.43 -15.02 -4.56
C GLY A 81 -1.65 -14.56 -3.78
N ASN A 82 -1.50 -14.36 -2.47
CA ASN A 82 -2.52 -13.78 -1.59
C ASN A 82 -1.88 -12.77 -0.64
N ALA A 83 -2.68 -12.03 0.13
CA ALA A 83 -2.18 -11.29 1.26
C ALA A 83 -1.54 -12.24 2.29
N ASP A 84 -0.54 -11.77 3.03
CA ASP A 84 0.08 -12.54 4.10
C ASP A 84 -0.92 -12.90 5.21
N LYS A 85 -0.56 -13.92 5.99
CA LYS A 85 -1.44 -14.48 7.02
C LYS A 85 -1.94 -13.44 8.01
N THR A 86 -1.08 -12.54 8.46
CA THR A 86 -1.46 -11.51 9.45
C THR A 86 -2.53 -10.58 8.89
N ALA A 87 -2.36 -10.13 7.66
CA ALA A 87 -3.34 -9.29 6.98
C ALA A 87 -4.65 -10.04 6.70
N LEU A 88 -4.59 -11.30 6.25
CA LEU A 88 -5.81 -12.12 6.03
C LEU A 88 -6.62 -12.32 7.30
N GLU A 89 -5.98 -12.69 8.43
CA GLU A 89 -6.64 -12.85 9.71
C GLU A 89 -7.26 -11.53 10.22
N PHE A 90 -6.63 -10.41 9.92
CA PHE A 90 -7.17 -9.08 10.23
C PHE A 90 -8.40 -8.78 9.36
N LEU A 91 -8.32 -8.95 8.04
CA LEU A 91 -9.42 -8.71 7.09
C LEU A 91 -10.67 -9.54 7.44
N GLN A 92 -10.50 -10.81 7.81
CA GLN A 92 -11.62 -11.70 8.19
C GLN A 92 -12.40 -11.22 9.43
N ARG A 93 -11.77 -10.41 10.27
CA ARG A 93 -12.40 -9.88 11.50
C ARG A 93 -13.11 -8.56 11.29
N LEU A 94 -12.88 -7.87 10.17
CA LEU A 94 -13.50 -6.58 9.87
C LEU A 94 -15.00 -6.71 9.65
N LYS A 95 -15.75 -5.78 10.20
CA LYS A 95 -17.21 -5.66 10.05
C LYS A 95 -17.61 -4.20 9.88
N ASN A 96 -18.51 -3.94 8.95
CA ASN A 96 -19.09 -2.61 8.71
C ASN A 96 -18.04 -1.50 8.50
N LYS A 97 -16.94 -1.81 7.77
CA LYS A 97 -15.85 -0.86 7.50
C LYS A 97 -15.80 -0.51 6.02
N LYS A 98 -15.32 0.69 5.73
CA LYS A 98 -14.81 1.08 4.42
C LYS A 98 -13.34 0.73 4.37
N VAL A 99 -12.93 -0.02 3.38
CA VAL A 99 -11.56 -0.57 3.30
C VAL A 99 -10.90 -0.13 2.00
N PHE A 100 -9.74 0.51 2.10
CA PHE A 100 -8.82 0.68 1.00
C PHE A 100 -7.72 -0.38 1.12
N LEU A 101 -7.62 -1.27 0.14
CA LEU A 101 -6.60 -2.32 0.13
C LEU A 101 -5.34 -1.83 -0.58
N PHE A 102 -4.18 -1.99 0.05
CA PHE A 102 -2.91 -1.72 -0.62
C PHE A 102 -1.88 -2.80 -0.35
N GLY A 103 -1.05 -3.11 -1.35
CA GLY A 103 -0.12 -4.21 -1.20
C GLY A 103 1.11 -4.13 -2.08
N THR A 104 2.09 -4.99 -1.77
CA THR A 104 3.30 -5.18 -2.57
C THR A 104 3.52 -6.65 -2.90
N ALA A 105 4.02 -6.91 -4.11
CA ALA A 105 4.42 -8.25 -4.54
C ALA A 105 5.83 -8.26 -5.11
N GLY A 106 6.62 -9.27 -4.77
CA GLY A 106 7.96 -9.43 -5.34
C GLY A 106 7.93 -9.79 -6.83
N PHE A 107 6.88 -10.49 -7.26
CA PHE A 107 6.63 -10.74 -8.67
C PHE A 107 5.75 -9.62 -9.23
N GLY A 108 6.18 -8.97 -10.30
CA GLY A 108 5.51 -7.80 -10.87
C GLY A 108 5.44 -7.85 -12.40
N GLY A 109 4.95 -6.76 -13.00
CA GLY A 109 4.91 -6.57 -14.45
C GLY A 109 3.60 -6.96 -15.13
N SER A 110 2.57 -7.38 -14.37
CA SER A 110 1.23 -7.62 -14.91
C SER A 110 0.17 -7.05 -13.96
N GLU A 111 -0.63 -6.12 -14.48
CA GLU A 111 -1.79 -5.59 -13.73
C GLU A 111 -2.78 -6.71 -13.36
N ASP A 112 -2.96 -7.71 -14.23
CA ASP A 112 -3.87 -8.83 -13.96
C ASP A 112 -3.40 -9.69 -12.78
N TYR A 113 -2.08 -9.81 -12.58
CA TYR A 113 -1.53 -10.49 -11.42
C TYR A 113 -1.85 -9.73 -10.13
N PHE A 114 -1.68 -8.41 -10.12
CA PHE A 114 -2.03 -7.56 -8.98
C PHE A 114 -3.54 -7.60 -8.68
N LYS A 115 -4.38 -7.47 -9.70
CA LYS A 115 -5.85 -7.59 -9.57
C LYS A 115 -6.25 -8.93 -8.95
N LYS A 116 -5.60 -10.03 -9.36
CA LYS A 116 -5.88 -11.35 -8.78
C LYS A 116 -5.52 -11.42 -7.29
N ILE A 117 -4.39 -10.84 -6.88
CA ILE A 117 -4.00 -10.80 -5.47
C ILE A 117 -4.97 -9.95 -4.66
N LEU A 118 -5.36 -8.78 -5.17
CA LEU A 118 -6.33 -7.89 -4.53
C LEU A 118 -7.70 -8.59 -4.37
N ALA A 119 -8.20 -9.25 -5.42
CA ALA A 119 -9.43 -10.02 -5.35
C ALA A 119 -9.36 -11.17 -4.33
N ASN A 120 -8.21 -11.84 -4.22
CA ASN A 120 -8.00 -12.86 -3.19
C ASN A 120 -8.04 -12.26 -1.77
N ALA A 121 -7.39 -11.11 -1.56
CA ALA A 121 -7.42 -10.39 -0.28
C ALA A 121 -8.84 -9.88 0.04
N GLU A 122 -9.54 -9.28 -0.92
CA GLU A 122 -10.92 -8.82 -0.79
C GLU A 122 -11.86 -9.97 -0.39
N SER A 123 -11.66 -11.16 -0.95
CA SER A 123 -12.49 -12.34 -0.63
C SER A 123 -12.43 -12.78 0.85
N ALA A 124 -11.44 -12.30 1.61
CA ALA A 124 -11.36 -12.53 3.04
C ALA A 124 -12.25 -11.59 3.85
N LEU A 125 -12.75 -10.50 3.26
CA LEU A 125 -13.64 -9.56 3.93
C LEU A 125 -15.05 -10.15 4.07
N ASP A 126 -15.65 -9.88 5.21
CA ASP A 126 -17.09 -10.12 5.40
C ASP A 126 -17.90 -9.15 4.52
N GLY A 127 -19.03 -9.63 3.99
CA GLY A 127 -19.89 -8.86 3.08
C GLY A 127 -20.52 -7.60 3.67
N SER A 128 -20.34 -7.31 4.97
CA SER A 128 -20.73 -6.05 5.59
C SER A 128 -19.74 -4.91 5.32
N ASN A 129 -18.52 -5.22 4.81
CA ASN A 129 -17.51 -4.22 4.48
C ASN A 129 -17.68 -3.73 3.05
N THR A 130 -17.15 -2.54 2.77
CA THR A 130 -17.12 -1.95 1.42
C THR A 130 -15.69 -1.63 1.03
N VAL A 131 -15.19 -2.24 -0.05
CA VAL A 131 -13.90 -1.84 -0.64
C VAL A 131 -14.10 -0.54 -1.41
N VAL A 132 -13.39 0.51 -1.00
CA VAL A 132 -13.51 1.86 -1.57
C VAL A 132 -12.37 2.22 -2.50
N GLY A 133 -11.33 1.38 -2.55
CA GLY A 133 -10.20 1.56 -3.45
C GLY A 133 -9.12 0.52 -3.23
N GLU A 134 -8.24 0.42 -4.21
CA GLU A 134 -7.20 -0.59 -4.26
C GLU A 134 -5.91 -0.04 -4.88
N PHE A 135 -4.77 -0.54 -4.41
CA PHE A 135 -3.48 -0.25 -5.02
C PHE A 135 -2.51 -1.41 -4.82
N MET A 136 -1.77 -1.76 -5.86
CA MET A 136 -0.59 -2.62 -5.75
C MET A 136 0.56 -2.14 -6.61
N CYS A 137 1.78 -2.42 -6.14
CA CYS A 137 2.99 -2.29 -6.92
C CYS A 137 3.97 -3.42 -6.62
N GLN A 138 5.06 -3.44 -7.37
CA GLN A 138 6.17 -4.35 -7.09
C GLN A 138 6.90 -3.92 -5.81
N GLY A 139 7.55 -4.87 -5.14
CA GLY A 139 8.41 -4.63 -3.99
C GLY A 139 9.62 -5.55 -4.00
N LYS A 140 10.74 -5.07 -3.49
CA LYS A 140 11.98 -5.85 -3.42
C LYS A 140 11.80 -7.12 -2.62
N MET A 141 12.47 -8.18 -3.07
CA MET A 141 12.51 -9.49 -2.42
C MET A 141 13.79 -9.66 -1.60
N PRO A 142 13.81 -10.56 -0.59
CA PRO A 142 15.03 -10.93 0.12
C PRO A 142 16.09 -11.48 -0.83
N GLN A 143 17.36 -11.14 -0.62
CA GLN A 143 18.49 -11.58 -1.43
C GLN A 143 18.59 -13.11 -1.53
N ALA A 144 18.20 -13.83 -0.47
CA ALA A 144 18.14 -15.29 -0.46
C ALA A 144 17.27 -15.89 -1.58
N VAL A 145 16.29 -15.15 -2.09
CA VAL A 145 15.47 -15.59 -3.24
C VAL A 145 16.33 -15.65 -4.49
N ARG A 146 17.15 -14.62 -4.75
CA ARG A 146 18.06 -14.61 -5.90
C ARG A 146 19.13 -15.69 -5.81
N GLU A 147 19.71 -15.87 -4.62
CA GLU A 147 20.70 -16.91 -4.36
C GLU A 147 20.13 -18.30 -4.64
N ARG A 148 18.88 -18.55 -4.24
CA ARG A 148 18.17 -19.78 -4.55
C ARG A 148 17.99 -19.97 -6.07
N TYR A 149 17.59 -18.94 -6.81
CA TYR A 149 17.46 -19.01 -8.27
C TYR A 149 18.79 -19.32 -8.96
N MET A 150 19.88 -18.64 -8.51
CA MET A 150 21.23 -18.90 -9.03
C MET A 150 21.69 -20.34 -8.73
N SER A 151 21.42 -20.84 -7.52
CA SER A 151 21.75 -22.24 -7.16
C SER A 151 20.95 -23.24 -7.99
N MET A 152 19.67 -22.97 -8.28
CA MET A 152 18.87 -23.82 -9.16
C MET A 152 19.37 -23.77 -10.60
N LYS A 153 19.81 -22.61 -11.08
CA LYS A 153 20.36 -22.44 -12.44
C LYS A 153 21.66 -23.22 -12.65
N ALA A 154 22.45 -23.45 -11.62
CA ALA A 154 23.68 -24.23 -11.66
C ALA A 154 23.47 -25.76 -11.69
N GLN A 155 22.24 -26.25 -11.59
CA GLN A 155 21.92 -27.68 -11.62
C GLN A 155 21.93 -28.25 -13.04
N PRO A 156 22.13 -29.57 -13.23
CA PRO A 156 22.20 -30.16 -14.56
C PRO A 156 20.95 -29.99 -15.44
N ASN A 157 19.76 -29.86 -14.83
CA ASN A 157 18.48 -29.68 -15.53
C ASN A 157 17.70 -28.53 -14.85
N PRO A 158 18.12 -27.25 -15.07
CA PRO A 158 17.47 -26.14 -14.44
C PRO A 158 16.07 -25.90 -15.03
N PRO A 159 15.09 -25.42 -14.22
CA PRO A 159 13.82 -24.95 -14.75
C PRO A 159 14.00 -23.86 -15.83
N ALA A 160 13.26 -23.98 -16.93
CA ALA A 160 13.41 -23.11 -18.11
C ALA A 160 13.09 -21.62 -17.85
N ASN A 161 12.35 -21.29 -16.79
CA ASN A 161 11.92 -19.94 -16.46
C ASN A 161 12.84 -19.19 -15.48
N LEU A 162 14.00 -19.76 -15.10
CA LEU A 162 14.88 -19.16 -14.09
C LEU A 162 15.46 -17.81 -14.51
N ASP A 163 15.78 -17.63 -15.79
CA ASP A 163 16.29 -16.33 -16.27
C ASP A 163 15.24 -15.24 -16.11
N MET A 164 13.99 -15.52 -16.43
CA MET A 164 12.86 -14.61 -16.21
C MET A 164 12.66 -14.29 -14.71
N LEU A 165 12.82 -15.29 -13.83
CA LEU A 165 12.69 -15.08 -12.39
C LEU A 165 13.82 -14.21 -11.82
N ILE A 166 15.05 -14.38 -12.31
CA ILE A 166 16.21 -13.57 -11.92
C ILE A 166 16.03 -12.13 -12.43
N GLU A 167 15.65 -11.96 -13.69
CA GLU A 167 15.37 -10.64 -14.26
C GLU A 167 14.23 -9.91 -13.50
N ASN A 168 13.15 -10.62 -13.15
CA ASN A 168 12.10 -10.05 -12.31
C ASN A 168 12.62 -9.64 -10.94
N PHE A 169 13.49 -10.47 -10.32
CA PHE A 169 14.12 -10.11 -9.04
C PHE A 169 14.93 -8.81 -9.17
N ASP A 170 15.78 -8.73 -10.21
CA ASP A 170 16.65 -7.57 -10.41
C ASP A 170 15.83 -6.29 -10.67
N ARG A 171 14.71 -6.36 -11.41
CA ARG A 171 13.76 -5.23 -11.57
C ARG A 171 13.09 -4.84 -10.25
N ALA A 172 12.73 -5.81 -9.42
CA ALA A 172 12.06 -5.56 -8.15
C ALA A 172 12.91 -4.77 -7.14
N LEU A 173 14.24 -4.74 -7.29
CA LEU A 173 15.16 -4.10 -6.33
C LEU A 173 14.90 -2.60 -6.14
N SER A 174 14.38 -1.91 -7.15
CA SER A 174 14.09 -0.48 -7.10
C SER A 174 12.69 -0.16 -6.57
N HIS A 175 11.82 -1.16 -6.38
CA HIS A 175 10.41 -0.97 -5.99
C HIS A 175 10.15 -1.24 -4.49
N PRO A 176 9.18 -0.51 -3.88
CA PRO A 176 8.43 0.61 -4.46
C PRO A 176 9.34 1.80 -4.76
N ASP A 177 9.19 2.42 -5.94
CA ASP A 177 9.91 3.62 -6.33
C ASP A 177 9.07 4.91 -6.13
N ALA A 178 9.63 6.05 -6.47
CA ALA A 178 8.95 7.34 -6.33
C ALA A 178 7.67 7.44 -7.18
N GLU A 179 7.64 6.80 -8.35
CA GLU A 179 6.45 6.79 -9.22
C GLU A 179 5.33 5.94 -8.62
N ASP A 180 5.67 4.78 -8.04
CA ASP A 180 4.71 3.95 -7.30
C ASP A 180 4.06 4.73 -6.16
N LEU A 181 4.87 5.45 -5.36
CA LEU A 181 4.37 6.23 -4.23
C LEU A 181 3.47 7.39 -4.69
N GLU A 182 3.84 8.09 -5.76
CA GLU A 182 3.02 9.17 -6.31
C GLU A 182 1.71 8.67 -6.93
N ARG A 183 1.71 7.49 -7.57
CA ARG A 183 0.49 6.85 -8.07
C ARG A 183 -0.45 6.49 -6.91
N LEU A 184 0.10 5.92 -5.82
CA LEU A 184 -0.67 5.62 -4.62
C LEU A 184 -1.28 6.89 -4.02
N LYS A 185 -0.49 7.95 -3.78
CA LYS A 185 -0.98 9.23 -3.24
C LYS A 185 -2.13 9.80 -4.08
N LYS A 186 -2.01 9.75 -5.41
CA LYS A 186 -3.10 10.18 -6.31
C LYS A 186 -4.34 9.30 -6.20
N THR A 187 -4.18 8.02 -5.91
CA THR A 187 -5.30 7.07 -5.79
C THR A 187 -6.08 7.27 -4.50
N VAL A 188 -5.41 7.50 -3.38
CA VAL A 188 -6.09 7.74 -2.08
C VAL A 188 -6.73 9.12 -1.96
N LEU A 189 -6.42 10.06 -2.86
CA LEU A 189 -6.99 11.41 -2.87
C LEU A 189 -8.19 11.59 -3.82
N LYS A 190 -8.59 10.54 -4.55
CA LYS A 190 -9.76 10.53 -5.45
C LYS A 190 -11.03 10.28 -4.66
#